data_585ea231b3f46115fbf1204797551263
#
_entry.id   585ea231b3f46115fbf1204797551263
#
_cell.length_a   1.000
_cell.length_b   1.000
_cell.length_c   1.000
_cell.angle_alpha   90.00
_cell.angle_beta   90.00
_cell.angle_gamma   90.00
#
_symmetry.space_group_name_H-M   'P 1'
#
loop_
_entity.id
_entity.type
_entity.pdbx_description
1 polymer ?
#
loop_
_entity_poly.entity_id
_entity_poly.type
_entity_poly.pdbx_seq_one_letter_code
_entity_poly.pdbx_strand_id
1 'polypeptide(L)'
;EHGMEYENGQENIERLRRIGEQILAASRDELYLGMRFLDVALSSFVYQMDSEVHPFGTDGGAIYFHPRELGGLYRENRILVNRGYLHMVYHCLFRHMVKQISFGETEREAVFFLWDLSCDIAIERLIDGNYHRSVRYSKSLLRRDTYGRLEREADGKVLNAERIFRLLRK
;
A
#
# COMPACT_ATOMS: atom_id res chain seq x y z
N GLU A 1 7.91 -42.55 7.67
CA GLU A 1 8.33 -41.29 8.36
C GLU A 1 8.39 -40.10 7.41
N HIS A 2 8.94 -40.22 6.19
CA HIS A 2 9.01 -39.12 5.20
C HIS A 2 7.64 -38.62 4.73
N GLY A 3 6.59 -39.43 4.70
CA GLY A 3 5.24 -39.01 4.28
C GLY A 3 4.55 -38.08 5.27
N MET A 4 4.70 -38.32 6.57
CA MET A 4 4.09 -37.52 7.62
C MET A 4 4.73 -36.11 7.77
N GLU A 5 6.05 -35.98 7.51
CA GLU A 5 6.72 -34.67 7.53
C GLU A 5 6.28 -33.79 6.35
N TYR A 6 6.04 -34.37 5.19
CA TYR A 6 5.52 -33.67 4.00
C TYR A 6 4.07 -33.22 4.19
N GLU A 7 3.20 -34.04 4.75
CA GLU A 7 1.81 -33.69 5.06
C GLU A 7 1.73 -32.57 6.10
N ASN A 8 2.53 -32.65 7.17
CA ASN A 8 2.60 -31.57 8.17
C ASN A 8 3.13 -30.24 7.60
N GLY A 9 4.06 -30.29 6.66
CA GLY A 9 4.59 -29.10 5.97
C GLY A 9 3.53 -28.42 5.10
N GLN A 10 2.76 -29.19 4.34
CA GLN A 10 1.69 -28.67 3.49
C GLN A 10 0.51 -28.12 4.30
N GLU A 11 0.13 -28.78 5.39
CA GLU A 11 -0.90 -28.28 6.30
C GLU A 11 -0.53 -26.93 6.93
N ASN A 12 0.74 -26.78 7.32
CA ASN A 12 1.24 -25.52 7.87
C ASN A 12 1.24 -24.39 6.84
N ILE A 13 1.64 -24.67 5.60
CA ILE A 13 1.63 -23.67 4.50
C ILE A 13 0.19 -23.23 4.22
N GLU A 14 -0.74 -24.17 4.10
CA GLU A 14 -2.14 -23.89 3.86
C GLU A 14 -2.78 -23.08 5.00
N ARG A 15 -2.41 -23.38 6.24
CA ARG A 15 -2.85 -22.62 7.41
C ARG A 15 -2.34 -21.19 7.39
N LEU A 16 -1.06 -20.98 7.05
CA LEU A 16 -0.46 -19.64 6.93
C LEU A 16 -1.11 -18.83 5.80
N ARG A 17 -1.38 -19.46 4.66
CA ARG A 17 -2.10 -18.83 3.54
C ARG A 17 -3.48 -18.36 3.98
N ARG A 18 -4.25 -19.24 4.61
CA ARG A 18 -5.61 -18.94 5.09
C ARG A 18 -5.64 -17.78 6.10
N ILE A 19 -4.69 -17.77 7.03
CA ILE A 19 -4.59 -16.67 8.02
C ILE A 19 -4.32 -15.34 7.32
N GLY A 20 -3.39 -15.29 6.37
CA GLY A 20 -3.08 -14.07 5.62
C GLY A 20 -4.27 -13.57 4.81
N GLU A 21 -4.98 -14.45 4.12
CA GLU A 21 -6.20 -14.11 3.38
C GLU A 21 -7.30 -13.57 4.30
N GLN A 22 -7.46 -14.15 5.49
CA GLN A 22 -8.41 -13.66 6.49
C GLN A 22 -8.06 -12.27 7.03
N ILE A 23 -6.77 -11.98 7.25
CA ILE A 23 -6.30 -10.66 7.66
C ILE A 23 -6.65 -9.62 6.59
N LEU A 24 -6.33 -9.90 5.32
CA LEU A 24 -6.64 -8.99 4.22
C LEU A 24 -8.14 -8.81 4.02
N ALA A 25 -8.94 -9.87 4.15
CA ALA A 25 -10.39 -9.78 4.08
C ALA A 25 -10.98 -8.95 5.22
N ALA A 26 -10.48 -9.12 6.44
CA ALA A 26 -10.91 -8.31 7.59
C ALA A 26 -10.55 -6.83 7.41
N SER A 27 -9.37 -6.54 6.87
CA SER A 27 -8.95 -5.18 6.53
C SER A 27 -9.86 -4.55 5.48
N ARG A 28 -10.15 -5.27 4.39
CA ARG A 28 -11.10 -4.85 3.36
C ARG A 28 -12.46 -4.51 3.95
N ASP A 29 -12.99 -5.37 4.80
CA ASP A 29 -14.33 -5.21 5.38
C ASP A 29 -14.38 -3.99 6.32
N GLU A 30 -13.34 -3.76 7.10
CA GLU A 30 -13.24 -2.57 7.97
C GLU A 30 -13.13 -1.27 7.15
N LEU A 31 -12.37 -1.27 6.05
CA LEU A 31 -12.29 -0.14 5.12
C LEU A 31 -13.63 0.12 4.43
N TYR A 32 -14.32 -0.93 4.00
CA TYR A 32 -15.62 -0.83 3.36
C TYR A 32 -16.67 -0.14 4.25
N LEU A 33 -16.68 -0.43 5.55
CA LEU A 33 -17.61 0.21 6.48
C LEU A 33 -17.46 1.74 6.52
N GLY A 34 -16.25 2.26 6.32
CA GLY A 34 -15.98 3.68 6.34
C GLY A 34 -15.96 4.34 4.95
N MET A 35 -15.74 3.56 3.91
CA MET A 35 -15.49 4.05 2.55
C MET A 35 -16.27 3.24 1.51
N ARG A 36 -17.59 3.17 1.64
CA ARG A 36 -18.47 2.38 0.76
C ARG A 36 -18.35 2.73 -0.72
N PHE A 37 -17.98 3.95 -1.04
CA PHE A 37 -17.73 4.39 -2.41
C PHE A 37 -16.53 3.69 -3.07
N LEU A 38 -15.67 3.03 -2.30
CA LEU A 38 -14.55 2.22 -2.79
C LEU A 38 -14.87 0.73 -2.93
N ASP A 39 -16.12 0.30 -2.76
CA ASP A 39 -16.52 -1.11 -2.72
C ASP A 39 -15.93 -1.93 -3.87
N VAL A 40 -16.13 -1.49 -5.09
CA VAL A 40 -15.62 -2.18 -6.28
C VAL A 40 -14.09 -2.30 -6.26
N ALA A 41 -13.40 -1.23 -5.90
CA ALA A 41 -11.94 -1.23 -5.84
C ALA A 41 -11.41 -2.10 -4.68
N LEU A 42 -12.03 -2.01 -3.51
CA LEU A 42 -11.67 -2.83 -2.34
C LEU A 42 -11.86 -4.34 -2.60
N SER A 43 -12.86 -4.70 -3.39
CA SER A 43 -13.23 -6.09 -3.68
C SER A 43 -12.58 -6.66 -4.95
N SER A 44 -11.78 -5.86 -5.67
CA SER A 44 -11.20 -6.27 -6.96
C SER A 44 -9.97 -7.16 -6.85
N PHE A 45 -9.31 -7.21 -5.69
CA PHE A 45 -8.08 -7.96 -5.51
C PHE A 45 -8.30 -9.44 -5.19
N VAL A 46 -7.50 -10.30 -5.83
CA VAL A 46 -7.24 -11.67 -5.35
C VAL A 46 -6.07 -11.62 -4.37
N TYR A 47 -6.06 -12.50 -3.37
CA TYR A 47 -4.97 -12.59 -2.40
C TYR A 47 -4.07 -13.77 -2.73
N GLN A 48 -2.76 -13.55 -2.75
CA GLN A 48 -1.76 -14.59 -3.05
C GLN A 48 -0.62 -14.54 -2.04
N MET A 49 -0.31 -15.69 -1.45
CA MET A 49 0.85 -15.81 -0.57
C MET A 49 2.14 -15.82 -1.40
N ASP A 50 3.08 -14.95 -1.02
CA ASP A 50 4.39 -14.83 -1.64
C ASP A 50 5.43 -14.45 -0.57
N SER A 51 6.41 -15.30 -0.34
CA SER A 51 7.46 -15.08 0.66
C SER A 51 8.53 -14.06 0.24
N GLU A 52 8.54 -13.64 -1.01
CA GLU A 52 9.48 -12.64 -1.52
C GLU A 52 8.96 -11.20 -1.34
N VAL A 53 7.68 -11.05 -1.01
CA VAL A 53 7.04 -9.75 -0.77
C VAL A 53 7.13 -9.36 0.71
N HIS A 54 7.36 -8.09 1.02
CA HIS A 54 7.58 -7.59 2.38
C HIS A 54 6.78 -6.31 2.68
N PRO A 55 5.82 -6.30 3.61
CA PRO A 55 5.04 -7.41 4.14
C PRO A 55 3.93 -7.81 3.17
N PHE A 56 3.51 -6.93 2.28
CA PHE A 56 2.55 -7.13 1.20
C PHE A 56 2.68 -6.04 0.12
N GLY A 57 2.21 -6.34 -1.08
CA GLY A 57 2.27 -5.45 -2.24
C GLY A 57 1.26 -5.84 -3.30
N THR A 58 1.17 -5.08 -4.39
CA THR A 58 0.24 -5.35 -5.47
C THR A 58 0.84 -5.09 -6.85
N ASP A 59 0.37 -5.84 -7.84
CA ASP A 59 0.60 -5.60 -9.28
C ASP A 59 -0.62 -4.96 -9.97
N GLY A 60 -1.66 -4.63 -9.18
CA GLY A 60 -2.92 -4.07 -9.68
C GLY A 60 -4.06 -5.08 -9.81
N GLY A 61 -3.79 -6.38 -9.85
CA GLY A 61 -4.79 -7.45 -9.93
C GLY A 61 -4.87 -8.30 -8.65
N ALA A 62 -3.73 -8.53 -8.02
CA ALA A 62 -3.61 -9.29 -6.79
C ALA A 62 -2.93 -8.49 -5.68
N ILE A 63 -3.20 -8.86 -4.45
CA ILE A 63 -2.38 -8.49 -3.29
C ILE A 63 -1.55 -9.73 -2.93
N TYR A 64 -0.24 -9.56 -3.04
CA TYR A 64 0.76 -10.55 -2.61
C TYR A 64 1.15 -10.26 -1.17
N PHE A 65 1.30 -11.29 -0.35
CA PHE A 65 1.61 -11.11 1.07
C PHE A 65 2.59 -12.16 1.61
N HIS A 66 3.49 -11.69 2.47
CA HIS A 66 4.32 -12.55 3.29
C HIS A 66 3.55 -12.93 4.57
N PRO A 67 3.21 -14.22 4.81
CA PRO A 67 2.23 -14.59 5.83
C PRO A 67 2.67 -14.23 7.25
N ARG A 68 3.97 -14.38 7.57
CA ARG A 68 4.49 -14.08 8.91
C ARG A 68 4.61 -12.59 9.17
N GLU A 69 5.07 -11.83 8.17
CA GLU A 69 5.23 -10.37 8.30
C GLU A 69 3.88 -9.67 8.34
N LEU A 70 2.94 -10.08 7.48
CA LEU A 70 1.57 -9.57 7.52
C LEU A 70 0.90 -9.86 8.87
N GLY A 71 1.05 -11.10 9.38
CA GLY A 71 0.52 -11.49 10.68
C GLY A 71 1.17 -10.72 11.84
N GLY A 72 2.47 -10.45 11.75
CA GLY A 72 3.21 -9.61 12.71
C GLY A 72 2.69 -8.17 12.73
N LEU A 73 2.58 -7.55 11.56
CA LEU A 73 2.07 -6.19 11.40
C LEU A 73 0.62 -6.05 11.91
N TYR A 74 -0.25 -7.02 11.60
CA TYR A 74 -1.63 -7.02 12.07
C TYR A 74 -1.74 -7.12 13.59
N ARG A 75 -0.89 -7.93 14.23
CA ARG A 75 -0.83 -8.04 15.69
C ARG A 75 -0.29 -6.79 16.35
N GLU A 76 0.68 -6.14 15.73
CA GLU A 76 1.23 -4.87 16.20
C GLU A 76 0.16 -3.77 16.16
N ASN A 77 -0.41 -3.55 15.00
CA ASN A 77 -1.51 -2.60 14.81
C ASN A 77 -2.25 -2.88 13.49
N ARG A 78 -3.49 -3.38 13.59
CA ARG A 78 -4.33 -3.65 12.41
C ARG A 78 -4.54 -2.40 11.52
N ILE A 79 -4.47 -1.20 12.07
CA ILE A 79 -4.61 0.05 11.31
C ILE A 79 -3.49 0.18 10.27
N LEU A 80 -2.28 -0.31 10.55
CA LEU A 80 -1.18 -0.30 9.58
C LEU A 80 -1.48 -1.18 8.37
N VAL A 81 -2.14 -2.32 8.57
CA VAL A 81 -2.61 -3.18 7.46
C VAL A 81 -3.71 -2.47 6.67
N ASN A 82 -4.68 -1.86 7.34
CA ASN A 82 -5.74 -1.09 6.70
C ASN A 82 -5.17 0.06 5.84
N ARG A 83 -4.21 0.80 6.37
CA ARG A 83 -3.53 1.87 5.64
C ARG A 83 -2.79 1.35 4.41
N GLY A 84 -2.06 0.25 4.54
CA GLY A 84 -1.36 -0.38 3.42
C GLY A 84 -2.32 -0.90 2.35
N TYR A 85 -3.44 -1.51 2.74
CA TYR A 85 -4.49 -1.94 1.81
C TYR A 85 -5.06 -0.75 1.04
N LEU A 86 -5.44 0.31 1.72
CA LEU A 86 -5.98 1.53 1.11
C LEU A 86 -4.94 2.22 0.21
N HIS A 87 -3.67 2.21 0.60
CA HIS A 87 -2.55 2.71 -0.20
C HIS A 87 -2.48 1.99 -1.57
N MET A 88 -2.57 0.67 -1.58
CA MET A 88 -2.60 -0.13 -2.81
C MET A 88 -3.83 0.18 -3.67
N VAL A 89 -5.01 0.31 -3.05
CA VAL A 89 -6.25 0.71 -3.75
C VAL A 89 -6.08 2.05 -4.46
N TYR A 90 -5.53 3.04 -3.78
CA TYR A 90 -5.32 4.37 -4.37
C TYR A 90 -4.28 4.35 -5.49
N HIS A 91 -3.20 3.58 -5.39
CA HIS A 91 -2.26 3.40 -6.50
C HIS A 91 -2.96 2.87 -7.75
N CYS A 92 -3.84 1.90 -7.60
CA CYS A 92 -4.61 1.32 -8.70
C CYS A 92 -5.62 2.33 -9.29
N LEU A 93 -6.35 3.05 -8.44
CA LEU A 93 -7.34 4.04 -8.87
C LEU A 93 -6.71 5.21 -9.63
N PHE A 94 -5.57 5.69 -9.16
CA PHE A 94 -4.85 6.79 -9.83
C PHE A 94 -3.98 6.32 -11.00
N ARG A 95 -3.96 5.02 -11.28
CA ARG A 95 -3.15 4.40 -12.35
C ARG A 95 -1.66 4.76 -12.27
N HIS A 96 -1.15 4.93 -11.06
CA HIS A 96 0.27 5.27 -10.86
C HIS A 96 1.21 4.21 -11.42
N MET A 97 0.78 2.95 -11.45
CA MET A 97 1.54 1.82 -11.97
C MET A 97 1.69 1.80 -13.50
N VAL A 98 0.89 2.59 -14.21
CA VAL A 98 0.80 2.54 -15.70
C VAL A 98 1.46 3.73 -16.39
N LYS A 99 1.81 4.80 -15.65
CA LYS A 99 2.47 5.96 -16.24
C LYS A 99 3.93 5.66 -16.55
N GLN A 100 4.17 5.18 -17.78
CA GLN A 100 5.52 5.08 -18.32
C GLN A 100 6.01 6.48 -18.72
N ILE A 101 7.04 6.96 -18.04
CA ILE A 101 7.75 8.18 -18.42
C ILE A 101 8.90 7.77 -19.33
N SER A 102 8.95 8.30 -20.56
CA SER A 102 10.02 8.01 -21.52
C SER A 102 11.26 8.84 -21.22
N PHE A 103 12.27 8.23 -20.59
CA PHE A 103 13.58 8.84 -20.31
C PHE A 103 14.73 7.92 -20.74
N GLY A 104 15.97 8.44 -20.85
CA GLY A 104 17.17 7.65 -21.11
C GLY A 104 17.49 6.64 -20.00
N GLU A 105 18.25 5.58 -20.32
CA GLU A 105 18.40 4.42 -19.41
C GLU A 105 18.98 4.76 -18.03
N THR A 106 19.99 5.61 -17.96
CA THR A 106 20.63 5.97 -16.68
C THR A 106 19.82 6.99 -15.86
N GLU A 107 19.05 7.84 -16.54
CA GLU A 107 18.13 8.77 -15.88
C GLU A 107 16.82 8.08 -15.45
N ARG A 108 16.48 6.96 -16.07
CA ARG A 108 15.23 6.23 -15.79
C ARG A 108 15.12 5.80 -14.33
N GLU A 109 16.14 5.18 -13.75
CA GLU A 109 16.07 4.66 -12.38
C GLU A 109 15.84 5.76 -11.36
N ALA A 110 16.59 6.86 -11.43
CA ALA A 110 16.42 7.99 -10.53
C ALA A 110 15.06 8.68 -10.71
N VAL A 111 14.60 8.80 -11.94
CA VAL A 111 13.29 9.41 -12.26
C VAL A 111 12.14 8.50 -11.84
N PHE A 112 12.26 7.18 -12.03
CA PHE A 112 11.27 6.22 -11.52
C PHE A 112 11.18 6.25 -10.00
N PHE A 113 12.30 6.24 -9.31
CA PHE A 113 12.32 6.36 -7.85
C PHE A 113 11.64 7.65 -7.37
N LEU A 114 11.92 8.77 -8.02
CA LEU A 114 11.31 10.05 -7.68
C LEU A 114 9.80 10.08 -7.97
N TRP A 115 9.39 9.43 -9.07
CA TRP A 115 7.98 9.29 -9.41
C TRP A 115 7.23 8.43 -8.40
N ASP A 116 7.78 7.25 -8.06
CA ASP A 116 7.19 6.36 -7.06
C ASP A 116 7.08 7.04 -5.70
N LEU A 117 8.13 7.72 -5.26
CA LEU A 117 8.11 8.51 -4.02
C LEU A 117 7.03 9.61 -4.06
N SER A 118 6.84 10.26 -5.20
CA SER A 118 5.82 11.29 -5.37
C SER A 118 4.41 10.73 -5.30
N CYS A 119 4.18 9.55 -5.87
CA CYS A 119 2.94 8.81 -5.78
C CYS A 119 2.65 8.41 -4.33
N ASP A 120 3.65 7.86 -3.64
CA ASP A 120 3.53 7.46 -2.24
C ASP A 120 3.19 8.64 -1.34
N ILE A 121 3.88 9.77 -1.49
CA ILE A 121 3.60 10.99 -0.72
C ILE A 121 2.18 11.49 -0.98
N ALA A 122 1.73 11.53 -2.24
CA ALA A 122 0.38 11.96 -2.59
C ALA A 122 -0.69 11.06 -1.95
N ILE A 123 -0.50 9.74 -2.01
CA ILE A 123 -1.42 8.76 -1.43
C ILE A 123 -1.43 8.83 0.09
N GLU A 124 -0.27 8.82 0.73
CA GLU A 124 -0.18 8.90 2.20
C GLU A 124 -0.81 10.20 2.73
N ARG A 125 -0.66 11.31 1.98
CA ARG A 125 -1.33 12.57 2.33
C ARG A 125 -2.85 12.44 2.25
N LEU A 126 -3.40 11.74 1.26
CA LEU A 126 -4.83 11.46 1.16
C LEU A 126 -5.31 10.58 2.31
N ILE A 127 -4.57 9.54 2.66
CA ILE A 127 -4.91 8.65 3.78
C ILE A 127 -4.85 9.41 5.11
N ASP A 128 -3.85 10.25 5.31
CA ASP A 128 -3.71 11.08 6.50
C ASP A 128 -4.79 12.16 6.62
N GLY A 129 -5.35 12.60 5.49
CA GLY A 129 -6.52 13.48 5.43
C GLY A 129 -7.84 12.76 5.71
N ASN A 130 -7.85 11.43 5.70
CA ASN A 130 -9.04 10.64 6.01
C ASN A 130 -9.17 10.48 7.53
N TYR A 131 -10.24 11.02 8.09
CA TYR A 131 -10.50 10.98 9.54
C TYR A 131 -11.18 9.70 10.02
N HIS A 132 -11.43 8.73 9.14
CA HIS A 132 -12.06 7.47 9.53
C HIS A 132 -11.16 6.66 10.46
N ARG A 133 -11.77 6.10 11.52
CA ARG A 133 -11.04 5.34 12.57
C ARG A 133 -10.22 4.16 12.04
N SER A 134 -10.64 3.57 10.91
CA SER A 134 -9.97 2.39 10.30
C SER A 134 -8.56 2.68 9.78
N VAL A 135 -8.24 3.95 9.51
CA VAL A 135 -6.94 4.39 8.96
C VAL A 135 -6.28 5.51 9.78
N ARG A 136 -6.88 5.90 10.89
CA ARG A 136 -6.37 6.98 11.72
C ARG A 136 -5.10 6.57 12.44
N TYR A 137 -4.00 7.23 12.10
CA TYR A 137 -2.69 6.99 12.69
C TYR A 137 -1.94 8.31 12.88
N SER A 138 -1.12 8.40 13.94
CA SER A 138 -0.36 9.62 14.22
C SER A 138 0.71 9.87 13.14
N LYS A 139 0.74 11.08 12.58
CA LYS A 139 1.78 11.48 11.63
C LYS A 139 3.12 11.62 12.34
N SER A 140 4.18 11.05 11.76
CA SER A 140 5.54 11.32 12.19
C SER A 140 5.94 12.79 11.96
N LEU A 141 6.95 13.28 12.69
CA LEU A 141 7.50 14.62 12.49
C LEU A 141 7.97 14.80 11.05
N LEU A 142 8.70 13.82 10.50
CA LEU A 142 9.19 13.83 9.13
C LEU A 142 8.05 14.01 8.11
N ARG A 143 6.93 13.30 8.29
CA ARG A 143 5.77 13.42 7.39
C ARG A 143 5.15 14.81 7.48
N ARG A 144 4.99 15.35 8.69
CA ARG A 144 4.46 16.72 8.90
C ARG A 144 5.33 17.78 8.26
N ASP A 145 6.65 17.68 8.43
CA ASP A 145 7.60 18.64 7.86
C ASP A 145 7.62 18.56 6.33
N THR A 146 7.61 17.34 5.77
CA THR A 146 7.56 17.12 4.33
C THR A 146 6.28 17.71 3.72
N TYR A 147 5.12 17.42 4.31
CA TYR A 147 3.85 17.98 3.83
C TYR A 147 3.82 19.50 3.92
N GLY A 148 4.27 20.06 5.05
CA GLY A 148 4.31 21.50 5.25
C GLY A 148 5.22 22.22 4.25
N ARG A 149 6.37 21.63 3.89
CA ARG A 149 7.26 22.16 2.85
C ARG A 149 6.58 22.14 1.48
N LEU A 150 6.05 20.98 1.07
CA LEU A 150 5.40 20.81 -0.22
C LEU A 150 4.17 21.72 -0.37
N GLU A 151 3.39 21.91 0.69
CA GLU A 151 2.23 22.80 0.69
C GLU A 151 2.64 24.27 0.50
N ARG A 152 3.68 24.73 1.14
CA ARG A 152 4.23 26.08 0.93
C ARG A 152 4.73 26.27 -0.50
N GLU A 153 5.48 25.30 -1.03
CA GLU A 153 6.01 25.35 -2.39
C GLU A 153 4.92 25.23 -3.47
N ALA A 154 3.80 24.59 -3.15
CA ALA A 154 2.66 24.44 -4.05
C ALA A 154 1.83 25.72 -4.20
N ASP A 155 1.98 26.68 -3.30
CA ASP A 155 1.30 27.98 -3.34
C ASP A 155 -0.23 27.86 -3.56
N GLY A 156 -0.89 27.12 -2.67
CA GLY A 156 -2.34 26.91 -2.69
C GLY A 156 -2.85 25.95 -3.79
N LYS A 157 -1.97 25.38 -4.61
CA LYS A 157 -2.35 24.43 -5.65
C LYS A 157 -2.43 23.01 -5.09
N VAL A 158 -3.30 22.19 -5.69
CA VAL A 158 -3.47 20.79 -5.27
C VAL A 158 -2.16 19.99 -5.41
N LEU A 159 -1.77 19.30 -4.34
CA LEU A 159 -0.61 18.40 -4.31
C LEU A 159 -1.00 17.00 -4.82
N ASN A 160 -1.05 16.84 -6.14
CA ASN A 160 -1.09 15.53 -6.78
C ASN A 160 0.32 14.98 -7.04
N ALA A 161 0.43 13.72 -7.46
CA ALA A 161 1.71 13.06 -7.71
C ALA A 161 2.58 13.83 -8.73
N GLU A 162 1.98 14.34 -9.80
CA GLU A 162 2.69 15.10 -10.85
C GLU A 162 3.27 16.40 -10.33
N ARG A 163 2.57 17.09 -9.44
CA ARG A 163 3.07 18.32 -8.82
C ARG A 163 4.16 18.05 -7.82
N ILE A 164 3.99 17.06 -6.96
CA ILE A 164 5.02 16.62 -6.00
C ILE A 164 6.28 16.24 -6.75
N PHE A 165 6.16 15.45 -7.83
CA PHE A 165 7.29 15.07 -8.68
C PHE A 165 8.05 16.29 -9.24
N ARG A 166 7.33 17.30 -9.73
CA ARG A 166 7.98 18.54 -10.22
C ARG A 166 8.67 19.34 -9.11
N LEU A 167 8.14 19.32 -7.89
CA LEU A 167 8.74 19.99 -6.75
C LEU A 167 9.99 19.25 -6.24
N LEU A 168 9.98 17.92 -6.24
CA LEU A 168 11.12 17.11 -5.80
C LEU A 168 12.27 17.09 -6.82
N ARG A 169 11.99 17.39 -8.09
CA ARG A 169 12.99 17.40 -9.18
C ARG A 169 13.79 18.72 -9.27
N LYS A 170 13.38 19.75 -8.58
CA LYS A 170 14.10 21.05 -8.52
C LYS A 170 15.36 20.94 -7.67
#